data_449ead1e53b3a511cecbbbfadcb75f94
#
_entry.id   449ead1e53b3a511cecbbbfadcb75f94
#
_cell.length_a   1.000
_cell.length_b   1.000
_cell.length_c   1.000
_cell.angle_alpha   90.00
_cell.angle_beta   90.00
_cell.angle_gamma   90.00
#
_symmetry.space_group_name_H-M   'P 1'
#
loop_
_entity.id
_entity.type
_entity.pdbx_description
1 polymer ?
#
loop_
_entity_poly.entity_id
_entity_poly.type
_entity_poly.pdbx_seq_one_letter_code
_entity_poly.pdbx_strand_id
1 'polypeptide(L)' 'HSGSKIIIGNNVWIGANCVILKNVKIEDNSVIGAGTVVSNNVSKNEVVVGNQQRFLKKNI' A
#
# COMPACT_ATOMS: atom_id res chain seq x y z
N HIS A 1 6.10 20.29 -1.17
CA HIS A 1 7.51 20.43 -1.18
C HIS A 1 8.20 19.10 -1.29
N SER A 2 9.50 19.15 -1.39
CA SER A 2 10.26 17.94 -1.69
C SER A 2 10.12 16.88 -0.59
N GLY A 3 10.24 15.62 -0.96
CA GLY A 3 10.19 14.53 -0.01
C GLY A 3 8.82 13.97 0.27
N SER A 4 7.78 14.58 -0.29
CA SER A 4 6.41 14.11 -0.05
C SER A 4 5.91 13.36 -1.28
N LYS A 5 6.58 12.28 -1.62
CA LYS A 5 6.27 11.53 -2.82
C LYS A 5 5.66 10.17 -2.48
N ILE A 6 4.65 9.81 -3.23
CA ILE A 6 4.03 8.50 -3.15
C ILE A 6 4.20 7.86 -4.52
N ILE A 7 4.73 6.63 -4.54
CA ILE A 7 4.96 5.91 -5.79
C ILE A 7 4.09 4.65 -5.77
N ILE A 8 3.26 4.50 -6.78
CA ILE A 8 2.36 3.35 -6.89
C ILE A 8 2.65 2.66 -8.21
N GLY A 9 2.92 1.37 -8.14
CA GLY A 9 3.25 0.56 -9.31
C GLY A 9 2.03 0.19 -10.14
N ASN A 10 2.19 -0.82 -10.98
CA ASN A 10 1.14 -1.28 -11.88
C ASN A 10 0.26 -2.31 -11.22
N ASN A 11 -1.01 -2.31 -11.60
CA ASN A 11 -1.96 -3.33 -11.14
C ASN A 11 -2.09 -3.36 -9.62
N VAL A 12 -2.05 -2.19 -8.99
CA VAL A 12 -2.23 -2.08 -7.54
C VAL A 12 -3.69 -1.88 -7.25
N TRP A 13 -4.21 -2.64 -6.31
CA TRP A 13 -5.59 -2.53 -5.86
C TRP A 13 -5.62 -1.81 -4.52
N ILE A 14 -6.36 -0.74 -4.45
CA ILE A 14 -6.47 0.03 -3.21
C ILE A 14 -7.94 0.15 -2.86
N GLY A 15 -8.31 -0.42 -1.72
CA GLY A 15 -9.69 -0.38 -1.26
C GLY A 15 -10.12 1.01 -0.84
N ALA A 16 -11.40 1.14 -0.47
CA ALA A 16 -11.97 2.42 -0.10
C ALA A 16 -11.39 2.93 1.22
N ASN A 17 -11.32 4.26 1.34
CA ASN A 17 -10.95 4.93 2.58
C ASN A 17 -9.54 4.58 3.07
N CYS A 18 -8.64 4.27 2.16
CA CYS A 18 -7.25 4.06 2.52
C CYS A 18 -6.53 5.40 2.65
N VAL A 19 -5.56 5.43 3.56
CA VAL A 19 -4.69 6.58 3.73
C VAL A 19 -3.27 6.12 3.44
N ILE A 20 -2.61 6.77 2.50
CA ILE A 20 -1.24 6.43 2.13
C ILE A 20 -0.35 7.59 2.55
N LEU A 21 0.56 7.32 3.47
CA LEU A 21 1.41 8.37 4.00
C LEU A 21 2.53 8.70 3.01
N LYS A 22 3.14 9.86 3.21
CA LYS A 22 4.19 10.33 2.30
C LYS A 22 5.39 9.39 2.31
N ASN A 23 6.12 9.39 1.21
CA ASN A 23 7.33 8.61 1.03
C ASN A 23 7.11 7.10 1.03
N VAL A 24 5.88 6.66 0.80
CA VAL A 24 5.57 5.24 0.70
C VAL A 24 5.65 4.81 -0.76
N LYS A 25 6.22 3.63 -0.98
CA LYS A 25 6.28 3.01 -2.29
C LYS A 25 5.46 1.73 -2.26
N ILE A 26 4.50 1.63 -3.17
CA ILE A 26 3.65 0.44 -3.30
C ILE A 26 3.99 -0.20 -4.62
N GLU A 27 4.52 -1.43 -4.57
CA GLU A 27 5.02 -2.08 -5.77
C GLU A 27 3.92 -2.87 -6.48
N ASP A 28 4.27 -3.41 -7.65
CA ASP A 28 3.30 -3.99 -8.57
C ASP A 28 2.49 -5.13 -7.96
N ASN A 29 1.26 -5.23 -8.39
CA ASN A 29 0.37 -6.35 -8.06
C ASN A 29 0.04 -6.46 -6.58
N SER A 30 0.19 -5.38 -5.83
CA SER A 30 -0.14 -5.36 -4.41
C SER A 30 -1.61 -5.09 -4.22
N VAL A 31 -2.13 -5.50 -3.07
CA VAL A 31 -3.52 -5.24 -2.70
C VAL A 31 -3.54 -4.58 -1.34
N ILE A 32 -4.20 -3.43 -1.28
CA ILE A 32 -4.38 -2.69 -0.03
C ILE A 32 -5.85 -2.80 0.36
N GLY A 33 -6.13 -3.46 1.47
CA GLY A 33 -7.50 -3.63 1.92
C GLY A 33 -8.14 -2.31 2.31
N ALA A 34 -9.48 -2.27 2.29
CA ALA A 34 -10.21 -1.05 2.62
C ALA A 34 -9.86 -0.57 4.04
N GLY A 35 -9.78 0.72 4.20
CA GLY A 35 -9.53 1.33 5.50
C GLY A 35 -8.11 1.21 6.01
N THR A 36 -7.19 0.77 5.18
CA THR A 36 -5.80 0.59 5.60
C THR A 36 -5.07 1.93 5.66
N VAL A 37 -4.27 2.10 6.70
CA VAL A 37 -3.32 3.22 6.77
C VAL A 37 -1.96 2.67 6.37
N VAL A 38 -1.48 3.07 5.19
CA VAL A 38 -0.22 2.56 4.65
C VAL A 38 0.90 3.49 5.06
N SER A 39 1.70 3.04 6.02
CA SER A 39 2.81 3.82 6.57
C SER A 39 4.17 3.27 6.18
N ASN A 40 4.24 2.08 5.62
CA ASN A 40 5.48 1.45 5.19
C ASN A 40 5.38 1.00 3.75
N ASN A 41 6.52 0.83 3.10
CA ASN A 41 6.54 0.35 1.74
C ASN A 41 5.87 -1.01 1.61
N VAL A 42 5.23 -1.23 0.47
CA VAL A 42 4.56 -2.48 0.18
C VAL A 42 5.29 -3.14 -0.98
N SER A 43 5.72 -4.37 -0.77
CA SER A 43 6.47 -5.10 -1.79
C SER A 43 5.54 -5.69 -2.84
N LYS A 44 6.11 -6.16 -3.94
CA LYS A 44 5.34 -6.81 -4.99
C LYS A 44 4.51 -7.95 -4.45
N ASN A 45 3.30 -8.06 -4.97
CA ASN A 45 2.42 -9.19 -4.69
C ASN A 45 2.08 -9.35 -3.21
N GLU A 46 2.08 -8.25 -2.47
CA GLU A 46 1.68 -8.28 -1.07
C GLU A 46 0.23 -7.87 -0.90
N VAL A 47 -0.41 -8.45 0.09
CA VAL A 47 -1.73 -8.03 0.55
C VAL A 47 -1.58 -7.49 1.95
N VAL A 48 -1.94 -6.22 2.16
CA VAL A 48 -1.84 -5.59 3.48
C VAL A 48 -3.18 -5.02 3.89
N VAL A 49 -3.43 -5.02 5.20
CA VAL A 49 -4.72 -4.57 5.74
C VAL A 49 -4.51 -3.86 7.07
N GLY A 50 -5.50 -3.08 7.46
CA GLY A 50 -5.62 -2.58 8.82
C GLY A 50 -5.20 -1.14 9.03
N ASN A 51 -5.69 -0.55 10.11
CA ASN A 51 -5.32 0.81 10.51
C ASN A 51 -3.82 0.92 10.71
N GLN A 52 -3.24 -0.15 11.21
CA GLN A 52 -1.82 -0.28 11.31
C GLN A 52 -1.47 -1.33 10.28
N GLN A 53 -0.79 -0.90 9.24
CA GLN A 53 -0.50 -1.76 8.10
C GLN A 53 0.04 -3.11 8.56
N ARG A 54 -0.59 -4.17 8.08
CA ARG A 54 -0.17 -5.53 8.37
C ARG A 54 -0.05 -6.30 7.07
N PHE A 55 1.05 -7.01 6.94
CA PHE A 55 1.19 -7.96 5.84
C PHE A 55 0.24 -9.12 6.08
N LEU A 56 -0.61 -9.41 5.13
CA LEU A 56 -1.57 -10.50 5.26
C LEU A 56 -1.07 -11.75 4.57
N LYS A 57 -0.72 -11.63 3.30
CA LYS A 57 -0.25 -12.78 2.54
C LYS A 57 0.27 -12.30 1.19
N LYS A 58 0.92 -13.20 0.48
CA LYS A 58 1.30 -12.94 -0.91
C LYS A 58 0.09 -13.03 -1.81
N ASN A 59 0.02 -12.13 -2.75
CA ASN A 59 -1.05 -12.09 -3.75
C ASN A 59 -0.57 -12.81 -5.01
N ILE A 60 -0.54 -14.12 -4.94
CA ILE A 60 -0.07 -14.93 -6.08
C ILE A 60 -1.05 -16.04 -6.38
#